data_1f15f1fc71a05d22766c99c775e09cea
#
_entry.id   1f15f1fc71a05d22766c99c775e09cea
#
_cell.length_a   1.000
_cell.length_b   1.000
_cell.length_c   1.000
_cell.angle_alpha   90.00
_cell.angle_beta   90.00
_cell.angle_gamma   90.00
#
_symmetry.space_group_name_H-M   'P 1'
#
loop_
_entity.id
_entity.type
_entity.pdbx_description
1 polymer ?
#
loop_
_entity_poly.entity_id
_entity_poly.type
_entity_poly.pdbx_seq_one_letter_code
_entity_poly.pdbx_strand_id
1 'polypeptide(L)'
;AVNTTTTGDQTASKVVSLPTGGLFEVWVSASGDGSGTAIKGQMLDAKGQPVGSEFTVNSTTTGNQLTPVVLENGNIEVVWTSPGTNGANYIKGQQYSYSYDKEGNINGLTPVGGEFNISSGAGATGQQHPDVTSLDDGGYIVVWEALVGGEYKIFARQYDADNSPATGEIVLASTGLTTGILGNSNSWSALPSIAQLSNGQIAVTYAVKGTGYDTSVVMYDPATHVVSSSSIVNQTTSGDQASATVSALDNGNFVVTWDSNDNSGPDQSGYSVWGRLYDGSGKALSNEFIINTDTAGNQHLPKVVSRADGSFVALFVSATDGDAGPGTYGIYAQYFDAAGHKVGQQIQINQLNFGDQTEVDATFTEGGQLYVTWTDSGVGDGSGSAIKGRLVDLVETLGLPDDGTGVTHIDYRPAQHYLNGTDGNDSLDGRGAIAIDGKGGDDTIFINSTAFSSINGGDGNDTLVWDSNNNFELGSVSSKISGIETIHMGNNAAQTLVISASDILEMAKDNGESEHVLKITGDDGDSNTNGARDTVSINKSVWTASSSETENGVTYDVYVHNDDATVKLMIQHGLNVV
;
A
#
# COMPACT_ATOMS: atom_id res chain seq x y z
N ALA A 1 -20.18 0.54 -11.94
CA ALA A 1 -20.29 1.65 -10.97
C ALA A 1 -20.13 1.08 -9.57
N VAL A 2 -19.49 1.82 -8.71
CA VAL A 2 -19.31 1.49 -7.28
C VAL A 2 -20.50 2.04 -6.47
N ASN A 3 -20.87 3.30 -6.73
CA ASN A 3 -22.00 3.94 -6.08
C ASN A 3 -23.34 3.32 -6.47
N THR A 4 -24.26 3.22 -5.51
CA THR A 4 -25.65 2.78 -5.72
C THR A 4 -26.64 3.97 -5.69
N THR A 5 -26.26 5.06 -5.02
CA THR A 5 -26.96 6.35 -5.13
C THR A 5 -26.63 6.98 -6.47
N THR A 6 -27.66 7.19 -7.31
CA THR A 6 -27.52 7.71 -8.68
C THR A 6 -27.98 9.17 -8.82
N THR A 7 -28.40 9.83 -7.74
CA THR A 7 -28.90 11.20 -7.79
C THR A 7 -27.78 12.21 -7.61
N GLY A 8 -27.52 13.02 -8.63
CA GLY A 8 -26.48 14.06 -8.64
C GLY A 8 -25.08 13.49 -8.80
N ASP A 9 -24.09 14.36 -8.64
CA ASP A 9 -22.69 14.00 -8.85
C ASP A 9 -22.12 13.14 -7.71
N GLN A 10 -21.35 12.12 -8.08
CA GLN A 10 -20.52 11.29 -7.23
C GLN A 10 -19.07 11.52 -7.68
N THR A 11 -18.21 12.01 -6.79
CA THR A 11 -16.86 12.52 -7.13
C THR A 11 -15.82 12.19 -6.07
N ALA A 12 -14.54 12.39 -6.39
CA ALA A 12 -13.41 12.33 -5.47
C ALA A 12 -13.34 11.02 -4.67
N SER A 13 -13.41 9.88 -5.37
CA SER A 13 -13.26 8.57 -4.72
C SER A 13 -11.86 8.33 -4.18
N LYS A 14 -11.78 7.62 -3.06
CA LYS A 14 -10.57 7.11 -2.43
C LYS A 14 -10.77 5.68 -1.99
N VAL A 15 -9.75 4.84 -2.14
CA VAL A 15 -9.84 3.41 -1.89
C VAL A 15 -8.66 2.89 -1.09
N VAL A 16 -8.94 1.94 -0.20
CA VAL A 16 -7.93 1.13 0.50
C VAL A 16 -8.24 -0.36 0.35
N SER A 17 -7.20 -1.18 0.35
CA SER A 17 -7.35 -2.63 0.49
C SER A 17 -7.64 -2.99 1.95
N LEU A 18 -8.40 -4.07 2.14
CA LEU A 18 -8.75 -4.63 3.44
C LEU A 18 -7.98 -5.95 3.66
N PRO A 19 -7.67 -6.29 4.92
CA PRO A 19 -6.83 -7.46 5.26
C PRO A 19 -7.41 -8.83 4.89
N THR A 20 -8.38 -8.99 4.09
CA THR A 20 -8.93 -10.26 3.62
C THR A 20 -9.28 -10.23 2.14
N GLY A 21 -8.59 -9.35 1.40
CA GLY A 21 -8.70 -9.24 -0.05
C GLY A 21 -9.88 -8.42 -0.55
N GLY A 22 -10.71 -7.85 0.35
CA GLY A 22 -11.74 -6.88 -0.01
C GLY A 22 -11.17 -5.46 -0.12
N LEU A 23 -12.05 -4.51 -0.43
CA LEU A 23 -11.70 -3.09 -0.55
C LEU A 23 -12.73 -2.25 0.21
N PHE A 24 -12.31 -1.09 0.68
CA PHE A 24 -13.24 -0.06 1.17
C PHE A 24 -13.02 1.23 0.39
N GLU A 25 -14.10 1.76 -0.16
CA GLU A 25 -14.09 2.94 -1.00
C GLU A 25 -14.99 4.03 -0.42
N VAL A 26 -14.52 5.28 -0.44
CA VAL A 26 -15.26 6.47 0.00
C VAL A 26 -15.29 7.51 -1.11
N TRP A 27 -16.34 8.33 -1.16
CA TRP A 27 -16.48 9.40 -2.15
C TRP A 27 -17.37 10.54 -1.66
N VAL A 28 -17.36 11.65 -2.39
CA VAL A 28 -18.28 12.76 -2.20
C VAL A 28 -19.56 12.50 -3.02
N SER A 29 -20.71 12.53 -2.38
CA SER A 29 -22.03 12.44 -3.03
C SER A 29 -22.76 13.78 -2.95
N ALA A 30 -23.28 14.27 -4.08
CA ALA A 30 -24.10 15.48 -4.14
C ALA A 30 -25.45 15.34 -3.41
N SER A 31 -25.80 14.14 -2.98
CA SER A 31 -27.01 13.87 -2.22
C SER A 31 -26.74 12.82 -1.13
N GLY A 32 -27.51 12.79 -0.07
CA GLY A 32 -27.46 11.69 0.88
C GLY A 32 -27.53 12.02 2.35
N ASP A 33 -27.38 13.29 2.75
CA ASP A 33 -27.56 13.71 4.15
C ASP A 33 -28.60 14.84 4.33
N GLY A 34 -29.17 15.31 3.22
CA GLY A 34 -30.24 16.33 3.22
C GLY A 34 -29.75 17.78 3.16
N SER A 35 -28.45 18.06 3.15
CA SER A 35 -27.89 19.42 3.06
C SER A 35 -26.51 19.47 2.45
N GLY A 36 -26.40 19.81 1.17
CA GLY A 36 -25.11 19.89 0.47
C GLY A 36 -24.58 18.51 0.06
N THR A 37 -23.27 18.32 0.14
CA THR A 37 -22.63 17.04 -0.18
C THR A 37 -22.38 16.19 1.07
N ALA A 38 -22.37 14.87 0.92
CA ALA A 38 -22.07 13.90 1.97
C ALA A 38 -20.85 13.05 1.59
N ILE A 39 -20.19 12.48 2.60
CA ILE A 39 -19.21 11.40 2.38
C ILE A 39 -19.95 10.07 2.45
N LYS A 40 -19.85 9.29 1.38
CA LYS A 40 -20.37 7.93 1.28
C LYS A 40 -19.25 6.91 1.36
N GLY A 41 -19.58 5.71 1.81
CA GLY A 41 -18.67 4.58 1.87
C GLY A 41 -19.34 3.28 1.40
N GLN A 42 -18.56 2.42 0.74
CA GLN A 42 -18.98 1.11 0.24
C GLN A 42 -17.85 0.09 0.41
N MET A 43 -18.18 -1.06 0.96
CA MET A 43 -17.31 -2.22 0.91
C MET A 43 -17.41 -2.92 -0.45
N LEU A 44 -16.28 -3.42 -0.93
CA LEU A 44 -16.19 -4.23 -2.15
C LEU A 44 -15.52 -5.56 -1.82
N ASP A 45 -15.86 -6.60 -2.56
CA ASP A 45 -15.15 -7.87 -2.51
C ASP A 45 -13.79 -7.80 -3.25
N ALA A 46 -13.01 -8.87 -3.22
CA ALA A 46 -11.72 -8.97 -3.92
C ALA A 46 -11.83 -8.83 -5.46
N LYS A 47 -13.03 -8.91 -6.01
CA LYS A 47 -13.32 -8.70 -7.44
C LYS A 47 -13.82 -7.28 -7.73
N GLY A 48 -13.79 -6.40 -6.73
CA GLY A 48 -14.29 -5.02 -6.84
C GLY A 48 -15.83 -4.93 -6.96
N GLN A 49 -16.57 -5.96 -6.51
CA GLN A 49 -18.03 -5.93 -6.51
C GLN A 49 -18.56 -5.44 -5.17
N PRO A 50 -19.62 -4.60 -5.14
CA PRO A 50 -20.19 -4.09 -3.89
C PRO A 50 -20.66 -5.20 -2.94
N VAL A 51 -20.24 -5.11 -1.68
CA VAL A 51 -20.68 -5.98 -0.57
C VAL A 51 -21.55 -5.15 0.38
N GLY A 52 -22.78 -5.59 0.60
CA GLY A 52 -23.74 -4.84 1.40
C GLY A 52 -24.25 -3.58 0.68
N SER A 53 -24.66 -2.58 1.47
CA SER A 53 -25.19 -1.32 0.95
C SER A 53 -24.23 -0.18 1.24
N GLU A 54 -24.16 0.81 0.35
CA GLU A 54 -23.48 2.06 0.65
C GLU A 54 -24.12 2.74 1.88
N PHE A 55 -23.30 3.48 2.64
CA PHE A 55 -23.75 4.20 3.81
C PHE A 55 -23.16 5.61 3.87
N THR A 56 -23.74 6.47 4.69
CA THR A 56 -23.19 7.82 4.94
C THR A 56 -22.17 7.76 6.07
N VAL A 57 -20.97 8.25 5.82
CA VAL A 57 -19.86 8.29 6.78
C VAL A 57 -20.03 9.44 7.77
N ASN A 58 -20.31 10.65 7.25
CA ASN A 58 -20.45 11.84 8.10
C ASN A 58 -21.78 11.82 8.89
N SER A 59 -21.72 12.25 10.15
CA SER A 59 -22.90 12.50 10.99
C SER A 59 -23.30 13.98 11.03
N THR A 60 -22.35 14.89 10.73
CA THR A 60 -22.64 16.30 10.50
C THR A 60 -23.21 16.47 9.10
N THR A 61 -24.48 16.87 9.00
CA THR A 61 -25.20 16.99 7.73
C THR A 61 -25.31 18.42 7.20
N THR A 62 -24.71 19.42 7.87
CA THR A 62 -24.83 20.82 7.46
C THR A 62 -23.74 21.18 6.45
N GLY A 63 -24.16 21.63 5.26
CA GLY A 63 -23.27 22.12 4.19
C GLY A 63 -22.49 21.01 3.49
N ASN A 64 -21.38 21.36 2.85
CA ASN A 64 -20.65 20.43 2.00
C ASN A 64 -19.55 19.69 2.76
N GLN A 65 -19.59 18.37 2.72
CA GLN A 65 -18.51 17.48 3.12
C GLN A 65 -17.66 17.18 1.89
N LEU A 66 -16.34 17.40 1.95
CA LEU A 66 -15.46 17.42 0.78
C LEU A 66 -14.15 16.68 1.04
N THR A 67 -13.45 16.33 -0.03
CA THR A 67 -12.07 15.81 -0.03
C THR A 67 -11.85 14.68 0.99
N PRO A 68 -12.60 13.56 0.89
CA PRO A 68 -12.36 12.42 1.76
C PRO A 68 -11.00 11.79 1.45
N VAL A 69 -10.35 11.28 2.48
CA VAL A 69 -9.24 10.34 2.40
C VAL A 69 -9.53 9.17 3.33
N VAL A 70 -8.97 8.02 3.03
CA VAL A 70 -9.20 6.80 3.80
C VAL A 70 -7.89 6.09 4.04
N LEU A 71 -7.76 5.50 5.23
CA LEU A 71 -6.62 4.72 5.67
C LEU A 71 -7.12 3.42 6.30
N GLU A 72 -6.40 2.33 6.08
CA GLU A 72 -6.52 1.08 6.83
C GLU A 72 -5.21 0.88 7.63
N ASN A 73 -5.30 0.66 8.94
CA ASN A 73 -4.18 0.44 9.87
C ASN A 73 -4.57 -0.52 11.02
N GLY A 74 -5.40 -1.51 10.74
CA GLY A 74 -6.06 -2.36 11.74
C GLY A 74 -7.45 -1.86 12.13
N ASN A 75 -7.75 -0.61 11.79
CA ASN A 75 -9.06 0.04 11.72
C ASN A 75 -9.16 0.81 10.41
N ILE A 76 -10.32 1.31 10.10
CA ILE A 76 -10.50 2.22 8.96
C ILE A 76 -10.69 3.63 9.49
N GLU A 77 -9.82 4.53 9.07
CA GLU A 77 -9.94 5.97 9.32
C GLU A 77 -10.43 6.67 8.07
N VAL A 78 -11.56 7.35 8.15
CA VAL A 78 -12.02 8.25 7.11
C VAL A 78 -11.87 9.69 7.60
N VAL A 79 -11.17 10.51 6.82
CA VAL A 79 -10.89 11.91 7.16
C VAL A 79 -11.41 12.80 6.03
N TRP A 80 -12.03 13.95 6.37
CA TRP A 80 -12.60 14.84 5.35
C TRP A 80 -12.65 16.30 5.81
N THR A 81 -12.88 17.20 4.85
CA THR A 81 -13.17 18.60 5.10
C THR A 81 -14.66 18.79 5.36
N SER A 82 -15.02 19.41 6.48
CA SER A 82 -16.40 19.66 6.90
C SER A 82 -16.60 21.13 7.28
N PRO A 83 -17.73 21.77 6.89
CA PRO A 83 -18.02 23.14 7.29
C PRO A 83 -18.37 23.21 8.78
N GLY A 84 -17.89 24.24 9.45
CA GLY A 84 -18.26 24.55 10.82
C GLY A 84 -19.39 25.59 10.92
N THR A 85 -19.98 25.69 12.10
CA THR A 85 -21.09 26.61 12.39
C THR A 85 -20.72 28.10 12.30
N ASN A 86 -19.43 28.42 12.31
CA ASN A 86 -18.87 29.76 12.19
C ASN A 86 -18.47 30.15 10.76
N GLY A 87 -18.74 29.29 9.77
CA GLY A 87 -18.36 29.48 8.37
C GLY A 87 -16.90 29.14 8.06
N ALA A 88 -16.13 28.64 9.04
CA ALA A 88 -14.81 28.05 8.80
C ALA A 88 -14.94 26.55 8.51
N ASN A 89 -14.03 26.01 7.72
CA ASN A 89 -13.92 24.56 7.56
C ASN A 89 -13.07 23.95 8.68
N TYR A 90 -13.33 22.68 8.96
CA TYR A 90 -12.58 21.84 9.89
C TYR A 90 -12.22 20.55 9.21
N ILE A 91 -11.11 19.94 9.64
CA ILE A 91 -10.80 18.56 9.31
C ILE A 91 -11.43 17.67 10.37
N LYS A 92 -12.23 16.72 9.92
CA LYS A 92 -12.93 15.74 10.76
C LYS A 92 -12.55 14.32 10.42
N GLY A 93 -12.78 13.42 11.35
CA GLY A 93 -12.55 11.99 11.19
C GLY A 93 -13.67 11.14 11.77
N GLN A 94 -13.79 9.93 11.25
CA GLN A 94 -14.59 8.83 11.78
C GLN A 94 -13.82 7.53 11.65
N GLN A 95 -13.67 6.83 12.76
CA GLN A 95 -13.04 5.51 12.80
C GLN A 95 -14.09 4.42 12.69
N TYR A 96 -13.72 3.31 12.02
CA TYR A 96 -14.50 2.07 11.95
C TYR A 96 -13.61 0.88 12.31
N SER A 97 -14.16 -0.04 13.09
CA SER A 97 -13.65 -1.40 13.19
C SER A 97 -14.38 -2.31 12.22
N TYR A 98 -13.74 -3.37 11.79
CA TYR A 98 -14.36 -4.37 10.95
C TYR A 98 -14.57 -5.68 11.72
N SER A 99 -15.60 -6.43 11.31
CA SER A 99 -15.93 -7.75 11.85
C SER A 99 -15.76 -8.81 10.77
N TYR A 100 -15.40 -10.03 11.20
CA TYR A 100 -15.20 -11.16 10.32
C TYR A 100 -16.38 -12.12 10.38
N ASP A 101 -16.69 -12.79 9.28
CA ASP A 101 -17.58 -13.94 9.23
C ASP A 101 -16.84 -15.23 9.71
N LYS A 102 -17.51 -16.38 9.58
CA LYS A 102 -16.95 -17.67 10.00
C LYS A 102 -15.84 -18.16 9.05
N GLU A 103 -15.86 -17.69 7.85
CA GLU A 103 -14.92 -17.96 6.78
C GLU A 103 -13.71 -17.00 6.81
N GLY A 104 -13.69 -16.01 7.74
CA GLY A 104 -12.62 -15.04 7.90
C GLY A 104 -12.74 -13.80 7.00
N ASN A 105 -13.81 -13.67 6.20
CA ASN A 105 -14.00 -12.49 5.38
C ASN A 105 -14.56 -11.31 6.20
N ILE A 106 -14.19 -10.09 5.86
CA ILE A 106 -14.80 -8.89 6.46
C ILE A 106 -16.25 -8.81 6.00
N ASN A 107 -17.19 -8.82 6.96
CA ASN A 107 -18.61 -8.82 6.71
C ASN A 107 -19.34 -7.54 7.11
N GLY A 108 -18.65 -6.57 7.66
CA GLY A 108 -19.24 -5.29 8.05
C GLY A 108 -18.28 -4.35 8.75
N LEU A 109 -18.63 -3.07 8.70
CA LEU A 109 -17.95 -1.99 9.40
C LEU A 109 -18.83 -1.47 10.54
N THR A 110 -18.21 -1.23 11.70
CA THR A 110 -18.87 -0.68 12.88
C THR A 110 -18.18 0.61 13.28
N PRO A 111 -18.91 1.75 13.39
CA PRO A 111 -18.31 2.99 13.86
C PRO A 111 -17.72 2.83 15.28
N VAL A 112 -16.49 3.29 15.48
CA VAL A 112 -15.83 3.36 16.77
C VAL A 112 -15.97 4.79 17.28
N GLY A 113 -16.76 4.98 18.32
CA GLY A 113 -17.11 6.33 18.78
C GLY A 113 -17.98 7.10 17.78
N GLY A 114 -17.91 8.40 17.84
CA GLY A 114 -18.58 9.31 16.90
C GLY A 114 -17.59 10.12 16.08
N GLU A 115 -18.11 10.87 15.12
CA GLU A 115 -17.35 11.87 14.36
C GLU A 115 -16.61 12.82 15.31
N PHE A 116 -15.33 13.09 15.05
CA PHE A 116 -14.48 13.94 15.87
C PHE A 116 -13.73 14.99 15.04
N ASN A 117 -13.28 16.06 15.72
CA ASN A 117 -12.47 17.09 15.08
C ASN A 117 -11.00 16.73 15.15
N ILE A 118 -10.35 16.65 14.00
CA ILE A 118 -8.89 16.53 13.88
C ILE A 118 -8.27 17.90 14.05
N SER A 119 -8.80 18.93 13.38
CA SER A 119 -8.32 20.30 13.51
C SER A 119 -9.13 21.09 14.57
N SER A 120 -8.44 21.98 15.29
CA SER A 120 -9.06 22.77 16.37
C SER A 120 -9.72 24.08 15.89
N GLY A 121 -9.38 24.55 14.71
CA GLY A 121 -9.83 25.83 14.17
C GLY A 121 -9.22 27.06 14.86
N ALA A 122 -8.29 26.88 15.79
CA ALA A 122 -7.73 27.98 16.58
C ALA A 122 -6.84 28.90 15.72
N GLY A 123 -7.38 30.08 15.36
CA GLY A 123 -6.66 31.11 14.59
C GLY A 123 -6.44 30.78 13.11
N ALA A 124 -6.99 29.68 12.63
CA ALA A 124 -6.92 29.26 11.24
C ALA A 124 -8.30 29.29 10.57
N THR A 125 -8.33 29.57 9.29
CA THR A 125 -9.53 29.47 8.43
C THR A 125 -9.19 28.68 7.19
N GLY A 126 -10.18 28.23 6.42
CA GLY A 126 -9.93 27.51 5.17
C GLY A 126 -9.12 26.23 5.35
N GLN A 127 -9.40 25.48 6.42
CA GLN A 127 -8.81 24.18 6.66
C GLN A 127 -9.40 23.18 5.66
N GLN A 128 -8.55 22.56 4.84
CA GLN A 128 -9.01 21.74 3.72
C GLN A 128 -7.90 20.79 3.23
N HIS A 129 -8.25 19.92 2.29
CA HIS A 129 -7.38 18.96 1.61
C HIS A 129 -6.56 18.13 2.60
N PRO A 130 -7.23 17.32 3.46
CA PRO A 130 -6.51 16.40 4.32
C PRO A 130 -5.87 15.28 3.50
N ASP A 131 -4.77 14.76 4.02
CA ASP A 131 -4.22 13.46 3.63
C ASP A 131 -3.74 12.72 4.88
N VAL A 132 -3.64 11.39 4.84
CA VAL A 132 -3.42 10.54 6.01
C VAL A 132 -2.50 9.36 5.68
N THR A 133 -1.64 8.99 6.62
CA THR A 133 -0.83 7.77 6.53
C THR A 133 -0.75 7.06 7.88
N SER A 134 -0.55 5.75 7.87
CA SER A 134 -0.29 4.93 9.06
C SER A 134 1.06 5.26 9.69
N LEU A 135 1.25 4.83 10.93
CA LEU A 135 2.53 4.81 11.65
C LEU A 135 2.86 3.38 12.08
N ASP A 136 4.15 3.08 12.19
CA ASP A 136 4.66 1.74 12.56
C ASP A 136 4.17 1.23 13.92
N ASP A 137 3.73 2.12 14.79
CA ASP A 137 3.18 1.81 16.11
C ASP A 137 1.66 1.52 16.10
N GLY A 138 1.05 1.46 14.92
CA GLY A 138 -0.39 1.27 14.73
C GLY A 138 -1.21 2.57 14.83
N GLY A 139 -0.56 3.70 15.11
CA GLY A 139 -1.16 5.02 15.05
C GLY A 139 -1.27 5.54 13.61
N TYR A 140 -1.60 6.83 13.49
CA TYR A 140 -1.65 7.50 12.19
C TYR A 140 -1.36 9.00 12.33
N ILE A 141 -1.04 9.64 11.20
CA ILE A 141 -0.84 11.08 11.12
C ILE A 141 -1.66 11.67 9.99
N VAL A 142 -2.34 12.76 10.27
CA VAL A 142 -3.13 13.54 9.29
C VAL A 142 -2.41 14.84 9.00
N VAL A 143 -2.31 15.20 7.73
CA VAL A 143 -1.85 16.52 7.29
C VAL A 143 -2.99 17.27 6.61
N TRP A 144 -2.94 18.59 6.64
CA TRP A 144 -3.90 19.46 5.95
C TRP A 144 -3.31 20.84 5.72
N GLU A 145 -3.92 21.60 4.84
CA GLU A 145 -3.61 23.02 4.71
C GLU A 145 -4.60 23.90 5.47
N ALA A 146 -4.13 25.02 5.97
CA ALA A 146 -4.97 26.02 6.62
C ALA A 146 -4.43 27.44 6.40
N LEU A 147 -5.35 28.40 6.30
CA LEU A 147 -5.02 29.82 6.15
C LEU A 147 -4.80 30.45 7.52
N VAL A 148 -3.57 30.93 7.78
CA VAL A 148 -3.18 31.58 9.03
C VAL A 148 -2.50 32.91 8.73
N GLY A 149 -3.07 34.01 9.21
CA GLY A 149 -2.50 35.33 8.96
C GLY A 149 -2.46 35.75 7.48
N GLY A 150 -3.31 35.16 6.65
CA GLY A 150 -3.37 35.41 5.21
C GLY A 150 -2.44 34.56 4.36
N GLU A 151 -1.72 33.62 4.94
CA GLU A 151 -0.83 32.65 4.28
C GLU A 151 -1.30 31.22 4.55
N TYR A 152 -1.26 30.35 3.53
CA TYR A 152 -1.48 28.92 3.70
C TYR A 152 -0.27 28.28 4.36
N LYS A 153 -0.54 27.41 5.35
CA LYS A 153 0.46 26.60 6.03
C LYS A 153 0.04 25.15 6.01
N ILE A 154 1.03 24.26 6.06
CA ILE A 154 0.82 22.81 6.19
C ILE A 154 0.87 22.46 7.68
N PHE A 155 -0.22 21.85 8.15
CA PHE A 155 -0.37 21.34 9.51
C PHE A 155 -0.33 19.83 9.52
N ALA A 156 0.02 19.27 10.67
CA ALA A 156 -0.10 17.86 10.98
C ALA A 156 -0.64 17.63 12.38
N ARG A 157 -1.24 16.45 12.61
CA ARG A 157 -1.58 15.94 13.94
C ARG A 157 -1.44 14.44 13.95
N GLN A 158 -0.75 13.92 14.97
CA GLN A 158 -0.52 12.50 15.18
C GLN A 158 -1.52 11.94 16.19
N TYR A 159 -1.91 10.69 15.96
CA TYR A 159 -2.81 9.90 16.79
C TYR A 159 -2.17 8.56 17.14
N ASP A 160 -2.41 8.10 18.35
CA ASP A 160 -2.06 6.74 18.80
C ASP A 160 -3.03 5.69 18.20
N ALA A 161 -2.68 4.42 18.31
CA ALA A 161 -3.50 3.30 17.80
C ALA A 161 -4.91 3.21 18.43
N ASP A 162 -5.12 3.80 19.62
CA ASP A 162 -6.43 3.89 20.27
C ASP A 162 -7.24 5.13 19.86
N ASN A 163 -6.80 5.83 18.80
CA ASN A 163 -7.40 7.06 18.29
C ASN A 163 -7.32 8.26 19.26
N SER A 164 -6.46 8.20 20.28
CA SER A 164 -6.17 9.38 21.12
C SER A 164 -5.13 10.28 20.45
N PRO A 165 -5.25 11.62 20.59
CA PRO A 165 -4.27 12.53 20.03
C PRO A 165 -2.91 12.39 20.73
N ALA A 166 -1.90 11.90 20.02
CA ALA A 166 -0.51 11.84 20.50
C ALA A 166 0.17 13.22 20.52
N THR A 167 -0.24 14.11 19.62
CA THR A 167 0.28 15.49 19.55
C THR A 167 -0.84 16.54 19.51
N GLY A 168 -0.45 17.80 19.75
CA GLY A 168 -1.22 18.96 19.30
C GLY A 168 -1.08 19.15 17.77
N GLU A 169 -1.65 20.24 17.26
CA GLU A 169 -1.41 20.64 15.88
C GLU A 169 0.03 21.11 15.69
N ILE A 170 0.72 20.57 14.70
CA ILE A 170 2.12 20.88 14.36
C ILE A 170 2.11 21.65 13.04
N VAL A 171 2.87 22.73 12.93
CA VAL A 171 3.12 23.42 11.66
C VAL A 171 4.34 22.79 11.02
N LEU A 172 4.16 22.10 9.89
CA LEU A 172 5.26 21.48 9.13
C LEU A 172 5.93 22.49 8.20
N ALA A 173 5.16 23.38 7.57
CA ALA A 173 5.70 24.32 6.59
C ALA A 173 4.82 25.56 6.41
N SER A 174 5.45 26.63 5.94
CA SER A 174 4.82 27.82 5.33
C SER A 174 4.97 27.74 3.81
N THR A 175 3.89 28.04 3.08
CA THR A 175 3.86 27.84 1.63
C THR A 175 4.18 29.11 0.82
N GLY A 176 4.11 30.27 1.44
CA GLY A 176 4.15 31.57 0.74
C GLY A 176 2.90 31.86 -0.10
N LEU A 177 1.93 30.96 -0.17
CA LEU A 177 0.68 31.12 -0.89
C LEU A 177 -0.31 31.93 -0.06
N THR A 178 -0.92 32.96 -0.67
CA THR A 178 -1.84 33.87 0.01
C THR A 178 -3.18 33.95 -0.72
N THR A 179 -4.25 34.26 0.00
CA THR A 179 -5.56 34.55 -0.61
C THR A 179 -5.48 35.77 -1.50
N GLY A 180 -5.92 35.67 -2.75
CA GLY A 180 -6.01 36.81 -3.69
C GLY A 180 -5.05 36.77 -4.85
N ILE A 181 -4.14 35.81 -4.94
CA ILE A 181 -3.29 35.61 -6.13
C ILE A 181 -4.06 34.95 -7.29
N LEU A 182 -5.23 34.38 -7.03
CA LEU A 182 -5.97 33.54 -7.95
C LEU A 182 -7.26 34.21 -8.41
N GLY A 183 -7.13 35.08 -9.40
CA GLY A 183 -8.26 35.73 -10.12
C GLY A 183 -8.99 34.79 -11.10
N ASN A 184 -8.73 33.50 -11.14
CA ASN A 184 -9.37 32.51 -11.99
C ASN A 184 -9.87 31.31 -11.17
N SER A 185 -10.90 30.64 -11.64
CA SER A 185 -11.65 29.54 -11.04
C SER A 185 -10.86 28.24 -10.76
N ASN A 186 -9.57 28.23 -10.98
CA ASN A 186 -8.64 27.15 -10.63
C ASN A 186 -7.68 27.65 -9.55
N SER A 187 -8.18 27.84 -8.33
CA SER A 187 -7.35 28.16 -7.18
C SER A 187 -6.59 26.92 -6.73
N TRP A 188 -5.35 26.79 -7.19
CA TRP A 188 -4.43 25.77 -6.70
C TRP A 188 -4.15 26.07 -5.22
N SER A 189 -4.53 25.14 -4.36
CA SER A 189 -4.16 25.07 -2.95
C SER A 189 -2.77 24.47 -2.81
N ALA A 190 -2.26 24.44 -1.59
CA ALA A 190 -0.99 23.78 -1.31
C ALA A 190 -1.05 22.26 -1.49
N LEU A 191 -2.25 21.66 -1.43
CA LEU A 191 -2.54 20.23 -1.67
C LEU A 191 -1.48 19.32 -1.04
N PRO A 192 -1.39 19.22 0.29
CA PRO A 192 -0.39 18.36 0.91
C PRO A 192 -0.68 16.89 0.60
N SER A 193 0.39 16.12 0.40
CA SER A 193 0.33 14.65 0.35
C SER A 193 1.38 14.06 1.28
N ILE A 194 1.10 12.91 1.90
CA ILE A 194 1.88 12.33 2.97
C ILE A 194 2.15 10.85 2.72
N ALA A 195 3.35 10.39 3.06
CA ALA A 195 3.70 8.98 3.11
C ALA A 195 4.64 8.67 4.26
N GLN A 196 4.41 7.57 4.97
CA GLN A 196 5.38 6.99 5.87
C GLN A 196 6.41 6.18 5.07
N LEU A 197 7.68 6.36 5.40
CA LEU A 197 8.80 5.64 4.79
C LEU A 197 9.20 4.43 5.66
N SER A 198 9.83 3.43 5.08
CA SER A 198 10.24 2.21 5.77
C SER A 198 11.23 2.42 6.93
N ASN A 199 11.86 3.60 7.03
CA ASN A 199 12.70 3.98 8.15
C ASN A 199 11.94 4.74 9.27
N GLY A 200 10.60 4.77 9.21
CA GLY A 200 9.73 5.46 10.16
C GLY A 200 9.61 6.98 9.97
N GLN A 201 10.38 7.57 9.06
CA GLN A 201 10.26 8.98 8.72
C GLN A 201 9.00 9.24 7.89
N ILE A 202 8.48 10.45 7.96
CA ILE A 202 7.33 10.91 7.18
C ILE A 202 7.81 11.91 6.13
N ALA A 203 7.44 11.68 4.88
CA ALA A 203 7.61 12.64 3.79
C ALA A 203 6.28 13.35 3.53
N VAL A 204 6.30 14.68 3.45
CA VAL A 204 5.12 15.51 3.11
C VAL A 204 5.47 16.42 1.96
N THR A 205 4.73 16.32 0.86
CA THR A 205 4.85 17.22 -0.29
C THR A 205 3.73 18.25 -0.29
N TYR A 206 3.99 19.40 -0.89
CA TYR A 206 3.03 20.49 -1.00
C TYR A 206 3.49 21.51 -2.05
N ALA A 207 2.55 22.29 -2.59
CA ALA A 207 2.89 23.40 -3.47
C ALA A 207 3.35 24.61 -2.64
N VAL A 208 4.37 25.30 -3.13
CA VAL A 208 4.96 26.50 -2.54
C VAL A 208 5.08 27.60 -3.60
N LYS A 209 5.08 28.85 -3.15
CA LYS A 209 5.23 30.00 -4.06
C LYS A 209 6.68 30.12 -4.54
N GLY A 210 6.86 30.00 -5.86
CA GLY A 210 8.08 30.32 -6.59
C GLY A 210 7.88 31.53 -7.51
N THR A 211 8.42 31.50 -8.71
CA THR A 211 8.03 32.42 -9.80
C THR A 211 6.61 32.15 -10.31
N GLY A 212 6.18 30.89 -10.29
CA GLY A 212 4.82 30.36 -10.33
C GLY A 212 4.57 29.56 -9.06
N TYR A 213 4.19 28.30 -9.20
CA TYR A 213 4.16 27.31 -8.12
C TYR A 213 5.33 26.35 -8.29
N ASP A 214 5.99 25.99 -7.20
CA ASP A 214 6.97 24.92 -7.12
C ASP A 214 6.47 23.81 -6.20
N THR A 215 6.91 22.57 -6.44
CA THR A 215 6.68 21.44 -5.54
C THR A 215 7.78 21.39 -4.49
N SER A 216 7.40 21.28 -3.23
CA SER A 216 8.32 21.18 -2.10
C SER A 216 8.08 19.88 -1.31
N VAL A 217 9.11 19.40 -0.64
CA VAL A 217 9.04 18.28 0.31
C VAL A 217 9.63 18.69 1.66
N VAL A 218 9.01 18.24 2.75
CA VAL A 218 9.51 18.34 4.11
C VAL A 218 9.48 16.96 4.75
N MET A 219 10.54 16.64 5.53
CA MET A 219 10.61 15.40 6.29
C MET A 219 10.23 15.68 7.75
N TYR A 220 9.48 14.76 8.35
CA TYR A 220 9.07 14.81 9.75
C TYR A 220 9.36 13.47 10.43
N ASP A 221 9.94 13.54 11.61
CA ASP A 221 10.21 12.38 12.45
C ASP A 221 9.10 12.27 13.51
N PRO A 222 8.20 11.27 13.42
CA PRO A 222 7.08 11.15 14.34
C PRO A 222 7.50 10.74 15.77
N ALA A 223 8.66 10.13 15.94
CA ALA A 223 9.15 9.71 17.26
C ALA A 223 9.78 10.87 18.04
N THR A 224 10.46 11.79 17.35
CA THR A 224 11.14 12.95 17.98
C THR A 224 10.40 14.26 17.77
N HIS A 225 9.38 14.27 16.93
CA HIS A 225 8.61 15.45 16.49
C HIS A 225 9.47 16.53 15.81
N VAL A 226 10.59 16.13 15.19
CA VAL A 226 11.50 17.04 14.49
C VAL A 226 11.04 17.21 13.05
N VAL A 227 10.90 18.46 12.64
CA VAL A 227 10.61 18.88 11.26
C VAL A 227 11.92 19.32 10.60
N SER A 228 12.26 18.75 9.44
CA SER A 228 13.41 19.19 8.64
C SER A 228 13.17 20.53 7.95
N SER A 229 14.21 21.09 7.34
CA SER A 229 14.03 22.17 6.39
C SER A 229 13.39 21.65 5.11
N SER A 230 12.45 22.41 4.55
CA SER A 230 11.84 22.10 3.24
C SER A 230 12.85 22.23 2.11
N SER A 231 12.68 21.41 1.08
CA SER A 231 13.48 21.48 -0.15
C SER A 231 12.59 21.44 -1.40
N ILE A 232 12.97 22.19 -2.44
CA ILE A 232 12.28 22.17 -3.73
C ILE A 232 12.57 20.84 -4.44
N VAL A 233 11.54 20.21 -4.94
CA VAL A 233 11.58 18.92 -5.62
C VAL A 233 11.92 19.08 -7.09
N ASN A 234 11.18 19.96 -7.79
CA ASN A 234 11.36 20.21 -9.21
C ASN A 234 12.70 20.94 -9.48
N GLN A 235 13.39 20.53 -10.55
CA GLN A 235 14.62 21.18 -11.01
C GLN A 235 14.31 22.33 -11.97
N THR A 236 13.25 22.17 -12.76
CA THR A 236 12.73 23.22 -13.62
C THR A 236 11.73 24.07 -12.84
N THR A 237 12.01 25.37 -12.70
CA THR A 237 11.23 26.34 -11.91
C THR A 237 10.46 27.34 -12.76
N SER A 238 10.40 27.16 -14.07
CA SER A 238 9.55 27.94 -14.97
C SER A 238 8.16 27.33 -15.04
N GLY A 239 7.13 28.14 -15.11
CA GLY A 239 5.74 27.67 -15.10
C GLY A 239 5.25 27.29 -13.69
N ASP A 240 4.18 26.50 -13.64
CA ASP A 240 3.58 25.99 -12.42
C ASP A 240 3.87 24.50 -12.27
N GLN A 241 4.34 24.09 -11.09
CA GLN A 241 4.49 22.71 -10.67
C GLN A 241 3.57 22.49 -9.47
N ALA A 242 2.54 21.67 -9.65
CA ALA A 242 1.44 21.53 -8.69
C ALA A 242 0.95 20.09 -8.55
N SER A 243 -0.12 19.88 -7.80
CA SER A 243 -0.76 18.57 -7.57
C SER A 243 0.24 17.47 -7.18
N ALA A 244 1.22 17.83 -6.34
CA ALA A 244 2.28 16.91 -5.96
C ALA A 244 1.74 15.78 -5.09
N THR A 245 2.16 14.55 -5.37
CA THR A 245 1.93 13.40 -4.50
C THR A 245 3.26 12.77 -4.12
N VAL A 246 3.29 12.17 -2.93
CA VAL A 246 4.42 11.37 -2.45
C VAL A 246 3.96 9.95 -2.19
N SER A 247 4.78 8.98 -2.61
CA SER A 247 4.55 7.56 -2.31
C SER A 247 5.84 6.92 -1.84
N ALA A 248 5.77 6.24 -0.71
CA ALA A 248 6.85 5.38 -0.26
C ALA A 248 7.02 4.21 -1.24
N LEU A 249 8.24 3.79 -1.45
CA LEU A 249 8.60 2.59 -2.20
C LEU A 249 9.14 1.56 -1.20
N ASP A 250 8.75 0.31 -1.35
CA ASP A 250 9.07 -0.74 -0.36
C ASP A 250 10.57 -1.07 -0.26
N ASN A 251 11.37 -0.60 -1.22
CA ASN A 251 12.84 -0.64 -1.16
C ASN A 251 13.49 0.44 -0.25
N GLY A 252 12.70 1.17 0.54
CA GLY A 252 13.17 2.22 1.46
C GLY A 252 13.33 3.61 0.84
N ASN A 253 13.06 3.75 -0.44
CA ASN A 253 13.05 5.02 -1.17
C ASN A 253 11.64 5.62 -1.19
N PHE A 254 11.49 6.78 -1.80
CA PHE A 254 10.18 7.33 -2.14
C PHE A 254 10.22 8.08 -3.47
N VAL A 255 9.07 8.23 -4.09
CA VAL A 255 8.89 9.01 -5.30
C VAL A 255 7.96 10.18 -5.03
N VAL A 256 8.31 11.32 -5.57
CA VAL A 256 7.42 12.49 -5.65
C VAL A 256 7.03 12.68 -7.10
N THR A 257 5.73 12.87 -7.34
CA THR A 257 5.20 13.16 -8.68
C THR A 257 4.39 14.45 -8.66
N TRP A 258 4.34 15.17 -9.78
CA TRP A 258 3.66 16.47 -9.89
C TRP A 258 3.25 16.79 -11.34
N ASP A 259 2.36 17.76 -11.49
CA ASP A 259 2.02 18.37 -12.79
C ASP A 259 2.96 19.52 -13.08
N SER A 260 3.35 19.72 -14.35
CA SER A 260 4.14 20.86 -14.80
C SER A 260 3.63 21.43 -16.13
N ASN A 261 3.52 22.75 -16.23
CA ASN A 261 3.19 23.44 -17.47
C ASN A 261 4.39 24.22 -18.06
N ASP A 262 5.61 23.84 -17.68
CA ASP A 262 6.82 24.57 -18.09
C ASP A 262 7.15 24.48 -19.59
N ASN A 263 6.61 23.51 -20.31
CA ASN A 263 6.81 23.26 -21.74
C ASN A 263 8.30 23.19 -22.17
N SER A 264 9.21 22.91 -21.24
CA SER A 264 10.66 22.89 -21.50
C SER A 264 11.21 21.49 -21.81
N GLY A 265 10.42 20.45 -21.52
CA GLY A 265 10.76 19.04 -21.69
C GLY A 265 10.38 18.46 -23.06
N PRO A 266 10.30 17.14 -23.16
CA PRO A 266 9.83 16.44 -24.35
C PRO A 266 8.35 16.67 -24.64
N ASP A 267 7.56 17.02 -23.63
CA ASP A 267 6.17 17.44 -23.76
C ASP A 267 6.10 18.98 -23.80
N GLN A 268 5.55 19.51 -24.88
CA GLN A 268 5.41 20.95 -25.11
C GLN A 268 3.94 21.35 -25.29
N SER A 269 3.01 20.50 -24.88
CA SER A 269 1.58 20.66 -25.11
C SER A 269 0.79 20.71 -23.79
N GLY A 270 0.83 21.86 -23.11
CA GLY A 270 0.03 22.06 -21.90
C GLY A 270 0.73 21.56 -20.63
N TYR A 271 0.02 20.78 -19.82
CA TYR A 271 0.58 20.16 -18.62
C TYR A 271 1.13 18.77 -18.92
N SER A 272 2.22 18.41 -18.27
CA SER A 272 2.83 17.09 -18.27
C SER A 272 3.04 16.59 -16.85
N VAL A 273 3.17 15.27 -16.67
CA VAL A 273 3.38 14.63 -15.37
C VAL A 273 4.84 14.25 -15.21
N TRP A 274 5.44 14.66 -14.11
CA TRP A 274 6.85 14.44 -13.78
C TRP A 274 7.01 13.67 -12.49
N GLY A 275 8.19 13.06 -12.32
CA GLY A 275 8.56 12.34 -11.11
C GLY A 275 10.03 12.54 -10.74
N ARG A 276 10.36 12.31 -9.47
CA ARG A 276 11.73 12.30 -8.95
C ARG A 276 11.85 11.33 -7.78
N LEU A 277 12.91 10.53 -7.79
CA LEU A 277 13.21 9.55 -6.74
C LEU A 277 14.09 10.14 -5.65
N TYR A 278 13.84 9.69 -4.43
CA TYR A 278 14.57 10.07 -3.22
C TYR A 278 14.88 8.84 -2.37
N ASP A 279 16.00 8.88 -1.62
CA ASP A 279 16.23 7.91 -0.55
C ASP A 279 15.43 8.27 0.72
N GLY A 280 15.35 7.33 1.66
CA GLY A 280 14.61 7.51 2.92
C GLY A 280 15.10 8.66 3.81
N SER A 281 16.23 9.31 3.49
CA SER A 281 16.70 10.53 4.17
C SER A 281 16.23 11.84 3.51
N GLY A 282 15.53 11.75 2.37
CA GLY A 282 15.11 12.90 1.57
C GLY A 282 16.16 13.41 0.60
N LYS A 283 17.23 12.65 0.35
CA LYS A 283 18.23 12.97 -0.67
C LYS A 283 17.79 12.46 -2.03
N ALA A 284 17.80 13.33 -3.04
CA ALA A 284 17.45 12.95 -4.40
C ALA A 284 18.41 11.88 -4.97
N LEU A 285 17.83 10.81 -5.51
CA LEU A 285 18.50 9.70 -6.19
C LEU A 285 18.52 9.87 -7.71
N SER A 286 17.57 10.64 -8.26
CA SER A 286 17.46 10.89 -9.70
C SER A 286 17.38 12.38 -10.02
N ASN A 287 17.56 12.71 -11.30
CA ASN A 287 16.99 13.92 -11.88
C ASN A 287 15.47 13.76 -12.00
N GLU A 288 14.76 14.85 -12.28
CA GLU A 288 13.35 14.76 -12.68
C GLU A 288 13.22 13.99 -14.00
N PHE A 289 12.16 13.19 -14.12
CA PHE A 289 11.83 12.42 -15.31
C PHE A 289 10.35 12.53 -15.65
N ILE A 290 10.05 12.50 -16.95
CA ILE A 290 8.66 12.57 -17.42
C ILE A 290 7.96 11.23 -17.28
N ILE A 291 6.73 11.24 -16.75
CA ILE A 291 5.91 10.04 -16.53
C ILE A 291 5.08 9.71 -17.77
N ASN A 292 4.34 10.67 -18.33
CA ASN A 292 3.55 10.43 -19.52
C ASN A 292 4.45 10.14 -20.75
N THR A 293 3.93 9.33 -21.67
CA THR A 293 4.58 9.01 -22.94
C THR A 293 3.90 9.76 -24.09
N ASP A 294 2.56 9.83 -24.06
CA ASP A 294 1.81 10.68 -24.96
C ASP A 294 1.90 12.13 -24.48
N THR A 295 2.17 13.02 -25.42
CA THR A 295 2.45 14.44 -25.16
C THR A 295 1.38 15.37 -25.74
N ALA A 296 0.25 14.82 -26.21
CA ALA A 296 -0.86 15.60 -26.73
C ALA A 296 -1.81 16.06 -25.60
N GLY A 297 -2.08 17.37 -25.54
CA GLY A 297 -3.01 17.91 -24.54
C GLY A 297 -2.42 17.98 -23.13
N ASN A 298 -3.28 17.90 -22.14
CA ASN A 298 -2.89 18.02 -20.72
C ASN A 298 -2.86 16.66 -20.04
N GLN A 299 -1.83 16.41 -19.24
CA GLN A 299 -1.73 15.30 -18.31
C GLN A 299 -1.63 15.84 -16.89
N HIS A 300 -2.47 15.33 -15.98
CA HIS A 300 -2.66 15.89 -14.64
C HIS A 300 -2.86 14.83 -13.56
N LEU A 301 -2.86 15.29 -12.29
CA LEU A 301 -3.31 14.59 -11.10
C LEU A 301 -2.66 13.20 -10.96
N PRO A 302 -1.32 13.15 -10.85
CA PRO A 302 -0.63 11.89 -10.67
C PRO A 302 -1.02 11.21 -9.35
N LYS A 303 -1.11 9.89 -9.39
CA LYS A 303 -1.17 9.01 -8.22
C LYS A 303 -0.17 7.89 -8.43
N VAL A 304 0.57 7.54 -7.40
CA VAL A 304 1.52 6.42 -7.45
C VAL A 304 1.10 5.35 -6.45
N VAL A 305 1.20 4.10 -6.87
CA VAL A 305 1.12 2.92 -6.01
C VAL A 305 2.37 2.07 -6.23
N SER A 306 3.00 1.69 -5.12
CA SER A 306 4.25 0.92 -5.12
C SER A 306 3.99 -0.57 -5.02
N ARG A 307 4.97 -1.34 -5.45
CA ARG A 307 5.09 -2.78 -5.22
C ARG A 307 6.28 -3.04 -4.30
N ALA A 308 6.29 -4.20 -3.68
CA ALA A 308 7.30 -4.65 -2.74
C ALA A 308 8.74 -4.66 -3.27
N ASP A 309 8.91 -4.94 -4.56
CA ASP A 309 10.22 -4.88 -5.22
C ASP A 309 10.74 -3.44 -5.44
N GLY A 310 9.99 -2.42 -4.98
CA GLY A 310 10.28 -1.01 -5.19
C GLY A 310 9.90 -0.48 -6.57
N SER A 311 9.35 -1.33 -7.43
CA SER A 311 8.72 -0.89 -8.67
C SER A 311 7.39 -0.18 -8.38
N PHE A 312 6.87 0.59 -9.32
CA PHE A 312 5.65 1.35 -9.08
C PHE A 312 4.85 1.61 -10.35
N VAL A 313 3.55 1.85 -10.16
CA VAL A 313 2.64 2.31 -11.20
C VAL A 313 2.30 3.76 -10.93
N ALA A 314 2.54 4.63 -11.91
CA ALA A 314 2.06 6.00 -11.91
C ALA A 314 0.79 6.09 -12.75
N LEU A 315 -0.32 6.44 -12.11
CA LEU A 315 -1.59 6.73 -12.76
C LEU A 315 -1.73 8.24 -12.94
N PHE A 316 -2.42 8.66 -13.98
CA PHE A 316 -2.69 10.08 -14.24
C PHE A 316 -3.88 10.25 -15.18
N VAL A 317 -4.41 11.46 -15.19
CA VAL A 317 -5.46 11.90 -16.11
C VAL A 317 -4.82 12.47 -17.35
N SER A 318 -5.27 12.09 -18.55
CA SER A 318 -4.72 12.59 -19.82
C SER A 318 -5.80 12.96 -20.81
N ALA A 319 -5.65 14.14 -21.44
CA ALA A 319 -6.47 14.60 -22.56
C ALA A 319 -5.85 14.18 -23.89
N THR A 320 -5.79 12.87 -24.17
CA THR A 320 -5.24 12.34 -25.43
C THR A 320 -6.31 12.21 -26.50
N ASP A 321 -5.90 12.21 -27.78
CA ASP A 321 -6.79 12.18 -28.95
C ASP A 321 -7.58 10.86 -29.15
N GLY A 322 -7.49 9.91 -28.21
CA GLY A 322 -8.14 8.59 -28.30
C GLY A 322 -9.55 8.54 -27.74
N ASP A 323 -9.92 9.50 -26.92
CA ASP A 323 -11.25 9.58 -26.29
C ASP A 323 -12.24 10.32 -27.22
N ALA A 324 -13.54 10.22 -26.95
CA ALA A 324 -14.65 10.55 -27.84
C ALA A 324 -14.72 11.98 -28.42
N GLY A 325 -13.66 12.77 -28.27
CA GLY A 325 -13.50 14.11 -28.85
C GLY A 325 -12.34 14.89 -28.27
N PRO A 326 -11.90 15.96 -28.93
CA PRO A 326 -10.82 16.81 -28.39
C PRO A 326 -11.22 17.41 -27.04
N GLY A 327 -10.37 17.20 -26.02
CA GLY A 327 -10.55 17.78 -24.69
C GLY A 327 -11.33 16.92 -23.70
N THR A 328 -11.60 15.65 -24.00
CA THR A 328 -12.04 14.66 -22.99
C THR A 328 -10.84 14.03 -22.30
N TYR A 329 -11.01 13.70 -21.02
CA TYR A 329 -9.96 13.14 -20.18
C TYR A 329 -10.20 11.64 -19.94
N GLY A 330 -9.12 10.83 -20.03
CA GLY A 330 -9.10 9.42 -19.66
C GLY A 330 -8.07 9.13 -18.57
N ILE A 331 -8.18 7.95 -17.94
CA ILE A 331 -7.25 7.46 -16.93
C ILE A 331 -6.18 6.61 -17.60
N TYR A 332 -4.92 6.95 -17.37
CA TYR A 332 -3.76 6.26 -17.91
C TYR A 332 -2.83 5.79 -16.81
N ALA A 333 -2.05 4.76 -17.12
CA ALA A 333 -1.03 4.21 -16.23
C ALA A 333 0.28 3.98 -16.99
N GLN A 334 1.40 4.22 -16.31
CA GLN A 334 2.75 3.86 -16.74
C GLN A 334 3.46 3.13 -15.61
N TYR A 335 4.01 1.97 -15.93
CA TYR A 335 4.80 1.19 -14.99
C TYR A 335 6.27 1.59 -15.02
N PHE A 336 6.91 1.56 -13.85
CA PHE A 336 8.33 1.88 -13.65
C PHE A 336 9.01 0.79 -12.83
N ASP A 337 10.27 0.50 -13.17
CA ASP A 337 11.14 -0.30 -12.30
C ASP A 337 11.55 0.48 -11.04
N ALA A 338 12.21 -0.19 -10.09
CA ALA A 338 12.67 0.41 -8.84
C ALA A 338 13.73 1.52 -9.01
N ALA A 339 14.34 1.64 -10.19
CA ALA A 339 15.28 2.69 -10.55
C ALA A 339 14.60 3.90 -11.23
N GLY A 340 13.29 3.83 -11.47
CA GLY A 340 12.50 4.88 -12.12
C GLY A 340 12.57 4.86 -13.65
N HIS A 341 12.95 3.73 -14.25
CA HIS A 341 12.88 3.57 -15.70
C HIS A 341 11.50 3.05 -16.11
N LYS A 342 10.96 3.61 -17.20
CA LYS A 342 9.70 3.12 -17.77
C LYS A 342 9.85 1.67 -18.23
N VAL A 343 8.87 0.84 -17.89
CA VAL A 343 8.74 -0.53 -18.35
C VAL A 343 7.42 -0.67 -19.12
N GLY A 344 7.49 -1.19 -20.32
CA GLY A 344 6.34 -1.29 -21.22
C GLY A 344 5.85 0.05 -21.75
N GLN A 345 4.64 0.06 -22.29
CA GLN A 345 3.99 1.24 -22.84
C GLN A 345 3.00 1.81 -21.82
N GLN A 346 2.73 3.11 -21.93
CA GLN A 346 1.57 3.73 -21.28
C GLN A 346 0.29 3.05 -21.75
N ILE A 347 -0.63 2.78 -20.82
CA ILE A 347 -1.91 2.11 -21.12
C ILE A 347 -3.08 2.96 -20.63
N GLN A 348 -4.21 2.85 -21.32
CA GLN A 348 -5.48 3.42 -20.88
C GLN A 348 -6.21 2.45 -19.94
N ILE A 349 -6.66 2.93 -18.79
CA ILE A 349 -7.35 2.15 -17.77
C ILE A 349 -8.85 2.09 -18.02
N ASN A 350 -9.50 3.24 -18.28
CA ASN A 350 -10.93 3.27 -18.59
C ASN A 350 -11.21 2.62 -19.95
N GLN A 351 -12.33 1.88 -20.02
CA GLN A 351 -12.77 1.19 -21.25
C GLN A 351 -13.78 1.99 -22.04
N LEU A 352 -14.50 2.88 -21.37
CA LEU A 352 -15.49 3.76 -21.98
C LEU A 352 -14.89 5.16 -22.11
N ASN A 353 -14.87 5.67 -23.32
CA ASN A 353 -14.23 6.92 -23.71
C ASN A 353 -15.29 8.02 -23.98
N PHE A 354 -16.31 8.13 -23.15
CA PHE A 354 -17.35 9.13 -23.27
C PHE A 354 -17.41 10.00 -22.03
N GLY A 355 -17.20 11.30 -22.18
CA GLY A 355 -17.08 12.26 -21.08
C GLY A 355 -15.72 12.21 -20.40
N ASP A 356 -15.56 12.96 -19.34
CA ASP A 356 -14.30 13.04 -18.60
C ASP A 356 -14.21 11.96 -17.54
N GLN A 357 -13.08 11.28 -17.48
CA GLN A 357 -12.66 10.43 -16.37
C GLN A 357 -11.54 11.16 -15.62
N THR A 358 -11.76 11.43 -14.34
CA THR A 358 -10.90 12.28 -13.52
C THR A 358 -10.76 11.75 -12.09
N GLU A 359 -9.95 12.41 -11.26
CA GLU A 359 -9.83 12.14 -9.82
C GLU A 359 -9.49 10.67 -9.52
N VAL A 360 -8.44 10.16 -10.18
CA VAL A 360 -8.00 8.78 -10.05
C VAL A 360 -7.43 8.50 -8.65
N ASP A 361 -7.78 7.34 -8.10
CA ASP A 361 -7.10 6.73 -6.97
C ASP A 361 -6.92 5.23 -7.21
N ALA A 362 -5.99 4.60 -6.51
CA ALA A 362 -5.72 3.19 -6.69
C ALA A 362 -5.05 2.56 -5.46
N THR A 363 -5.20 1.25 -5.35
CA THR A 363 -4.49 0.41 -4.38
C THR A 363 -4.20 -0.95 -4.98
N PHE A 364 -3.17 -1.64 -4.51
CA PHE A 364 -3.04 -3.07 -4.76
C PHE A 364 -4.00 -3.84 -3.86
N THR A 365 -4.67 -4.83 -4.42
CA THR A 365 -5.41 -5.83 -3.64
C THR A 365 -4.41 -6.79 -2.99
N GLU A 366 -4.83 -7.56 -1.99
CA GLU A 366 -3.99 -8.62 -1.42
C GLU A 366 -3.55 -9.66 -2.44
N GLY A 367 -4.35 -9.93 -3.47
CA GLY A 367 -3.98 -10.78 -4.60
C GLY A 367 -3.04 -10.12 -5.62
N GLY A 368 -2.40 -8.99 -5.29
CA GLY A 368 -1.42 -8.31 -6.16
C GLY A 368 -2.00 -7.63 -7.40
N GLN A 369 -3.32 -7.67 -7.61
CA GLN A 369 -3.98 -6.96 -8.70
C GLN A 369 -4.12 -5.46 -8.36
N LEU A 370 -3.99 -4.61 -9.36
CA LEU A 370 -4.21 -3.17 -9.19
C LEU A 370 -5.71 -2.86 -9.30
N TYR A 371 -6.32 -2.36 -8.23
CA TYR A 371 -7.65 -1.77 -8.29
C TYR A 371 -7.53 -0.26 -8.51
N VAL A 372 -8.20 0.25 -9.54
CA VAL A 372 -8.23 1.66 -9.91
C VAL A 372 -9.64 2.18 -9.83
N THR A 373 -9.85 3.31 -9.18
CA THR A 373 -11.13 4.01 -9.09
C THR A 373 -11.03 5.43 -9.67
N TRP A 374 -12.13 5.94 -10.22
CA TRP A 374 -12.18 7.29 -10.80
C TRP A 374 -13.60 7.86 -10.84
N THR A 375 -13.68 9.17 -10.99
CA THR A 375 -14.91 9.89 -11.30
C THR A 375 -15.16 9.86 -12.80
N ASP A 376 -16.34 9.38 -13.24
CA ASP A 376 -16.79 9.29 -14.64
C ASP A 376 -17.96 10.24 -14.86
N SER A 377 -17.77 11.28 -15.69
CA SER A 377 -18.80 12.26 -16.03
C SER A 377 -19.57 11.93 -17.32
N GLY A 378 -19.21 10.84 -18.02
CA GLY A 378 -19.71 10.54 -19.35
C GLY A 378 -21.02 9.76 -19.36
N VAL A 379 -20.94 8.48 -19.04
CA VAL A 379 -22.10 7.59 -18.95
C VAL A 379 -22.35 7.28 -17.49
N GLY A 380 -22.60 8.28 -16.68
CA GLY A 380 -22.79 8.12 -15.27
C GLY A 380 -23.70 6.96 -14.88
N ASP A 381 -24.40 7.09 -13.86
CA ASP A 381 -25.41 6.16 -13.35
C ASP A 381 -26.85 6.62 -13.71
N GLY A 382 -26.94 7.58 -14.65
CA GLY A 382 -28.20 8.18 -15.14
C GLY A 382 -28.45 9.60 -14.64
N SER A 383 -27.63 10.15 -13.76
CA SER A 383 -27.78 11.52 -13.25
C SER A 383 -26.47 12.10 -12.72
N GLY A 384 -25.70 12.79 -13.55
CA GLY A 384 -24.42 13.40 -13.19
C GLY A 384 -23.24 12.43 -13.33
N SER A 385 -22.20 12.65 -12.55
CA SER A 385 -21.01 11.78 -12.50
C SER A 385 -21.22 10.57 -11.59
N ALA A 386 -20.46 9.50 -11.86
CA ALA A 386 -20.50 8.26 -11.09
C ALA A 386 -19.09 7.81 -10.69
N ILE A 387 -18.98 7.02 -9.62
CA ILE A 387 -17.74 6.34 -9.26
C ILE A 387 -17.64 5.02 -10.04
N LYS A 388 -16.54 4.86 -10.75
CA LYS A 388 -16.19 3.63 -11.47
C LYS A 388 -14.95 3.01 -10.85
N GLY A 389 -14.89 1.69 -10.87
CA GLY A 389 -13.73 0.94 -10.41
C GLY A 389 -13.40 -0.20 -11.38
N ARG A 390 -12.11 -0.55 -11.46
CA ARG A 390 -11.62 -1.64 -12.29
C ARG A 390 -10.44 -2.33 -11.63
N LEU A 391 -10.44 -3.67 -11.65
CA LEU A 391 -9.26 -4.49 -11.44
C LEU A 391 -8.45 -4.56 -12.73
N VAL A 392 -7.15 -4.37 -12.62
CA VAL A 392 -6.19 -4.39 -13.71
C VAL A 392 -5.14 -5.44 -13.39
N ASP A 393 -5.05 -6.45 -14.24
CA ASP A 393 -3.92 -7.37 -14.24
C ASP A 393 -2.74 -6.68 -14.94
N LEU A 394 -1.69 -6.42 -14.19
CA LEU A 394 -0.54 -5.67 -14.70
C LEU A 394 0.27 -6.49 -15.70
N VAL A 395 0.38 -7.81 -15.51
CA VAL A 395 1.13 -8.71 -16.41
C VAL A 395 0.44 -8.76 -17.76
N GLU A 396 -0.86 -9.05 -17.78
CA GLU A 396 -1.63 -9.13 -19.02
C GLU A 396 -1.78 -7.76 -19.69
N THR A 397 -2.07 -6.72 -18.92
CA THR A 397 -2.46 -5.40 -19.47
C THR A 397 -1.26 -4.55 -19.85
N LEU A 398 -0.16 -4.58 -19.10
CA LEU A 398 1.05 -3.80 -19.35
C LEU A 398 2.10 -4.55 -20.19
N GLY A 399 1.87 -5.83 -20.51
CA GLY A 399 2.84 -6.68 -21.19
C GLY A 399 4.15 -6.77 -20.40
N LEU A 400 4.05 -6.72 -19.06
CA LEU A 400 5.22 -6.92 -18.21
C LEU A 400 5.76 -8.32 -18.49
N PRO A 401 7.09 -8.52 -18.46
CA PRO A 401 7.61 -9.86 -18.52
C PRO A 401 7.00 -10.64 -17.35
N ASP A 402 6.19 -11.64 -17.67
CA ASP A 402 5.98 -12.75 -16.78
C ASP A 402 7.39 -13.26 -16.46
N ASP A 403 7.78 -13.28 -15.21
CA ASP A 403 9.09 -13.80 -14.79
C ASP A 403 9.20 -15.30 -15.12
N GLY A 404 8.12 -15.87 -15.66
CA GLY A 404 8.03 -17.27 -16.08
C GLY A 404 7.94 -18.24 -14.91
N THR A 405 7.82 -17.73 -13.69
CA THR A 405 7.73 -18.56 -12.48
C THR A 405 6.27 -18.91 -12.15
N GLY A 406 5.31 -18.12 -12.64
CA GLY A 406 3.90 -18.24 -12.24
C GLY A 406 3.66 -17.94 -10.75
N VAL A 407 4.63 -17.29 -10.09
CA VAL A 407 4.60 -16.98 -8.65
C VAL A 407 4.06 -15.58 -8.43
N THR A 408 3.07 -15.45 -7.55
CA THR A 408 2.57 -14.15 -7.09
C THR A 408 3.40 -13.66 -5.90
N HIS A 409 3.93 -12.44 -5.96
CA HIS A 409 4.67 -11.85 -4.84
C HIS A 409 3.73 -11.00 -4.00
N ILE A 410 3.58 -11.34 -2.73
CA ILE A 410 2.72 -10.66 -1.76
C ILE A 410 3.55 -10.29 -0.53
N ASP A 411 3.56 -8.99 -0.17
CA ASP A 411 4.35 -8.49 0.93
C ASP A 411 3.49 -8.00 2.09
N TYR A 412 4.00 -8.26 3.30
CA TYR A 412 3.45 -7.67 4.51
C TYR A 412 3.63 -6.15 4.50
N ARG A 413 2.55 -5.43 4.79
CA ARG A 413 2.59 -3.99 5.11
C ARG A 413 2.35 -3.80 6.60
N PRO A 414 3.01 -2.85 7.27
CA PRO A 414 2.90 -2.67 8.73
C PRO A 414 1.47 -2.48 9.26
N ALA A 415 0.54 -2.06 8.42
CA ALA A 415 -0.88 -1.96 8.75
C ALA A 415 -1.67 -3.27 8.61
N GLN A 416 -1.09 -4.31 7.97
CA GLN A 416 -1.73 -5.60 7.78
C GLN A 416 -1.25 -6.57 8.86
N HIS A 417 -2.16 -7.00 9.73
CA HIS A 417 -1.85 -8.05 10.70
C HIS A 417 -1.91 -9.46 10.10
N TYR A 418 -2.50 -9.58 8.91
CA TYR A 418 -2.72 -10.84 8.20
C TYR A 418 -2.16 -10.75 6.79
N LEU A 419 -1.50 -11.81 6.34
CA LEU A 419 -0.98 -11.95 4.99
C LEU A 419 -1.58 -13.20 4.37
N ASN A 420 -2.31 -13.05 3.27
CA ASN A 420 -2.96 -14.15 2.59
C ASN A 420 -2.42 -14.30 1.18
N GLY A 421 -2.10 -15.53 0.80
CA GLY A 421 -1.77 -15.94 -0.55
C GLY A 421 -3.02 -16.11 -1.44
N THR A 422 -2.78 -16.67 -2.62
CA THR A 422 -3.78 -17.05 -3.62
C THR A 422 -3.94 -18.58 -3.70
N ASP A 423 -4.68 -19.10 -4.70
CA ASP A 423 -4.72 -20.55 -4.96
C ASP A 423 -3.57 -21.00 -5.91
N GLY A 424 -2.57 -20.16 -6.16
CA GLY A 424 -1.40 -20.44 -7.00
C GLY A 424 -0.11 -20.21 -6.23
N ASN A 425 1.04 -20.52 -6.83
CA ASN A 425 2.33 -20.38 -6.18
C ASN A 425 2.63 -18.92 -5.82
N ASP A 426 2.86 -18.64 -4.54
CA ASP A 426 3.07 -17.30 -4.01
C ASP A 426 4.45 -17.14 -3.37
N SER A 427 4.95 -15.93 -3.37
CA SER A 427 6.09 -15.51 -2.55
C SER A 427 5.60 -14.48 -1.53
N LEU A 428 5.49 -14.91 -0.27
CA LEU A 428 4.86 -14.15 0.81
C LEU A 428 5.94 -13.56 1.73
N ASP A 429 6.15 -12.24 1.68
CA ASP A 429 7.03 -11.58 2.64
C ASP A 429 6.28 -11.28 3.95
N GLY A 430 6.30 -12.26 4.84
CA GLY A 430 5.62 -12.21 6.14
C GLY A 430 6.46 -11.63 7.28
N ARG A 431 7.55 -10.91 6.99
CA ARG A 431 8.41 -10.31 8.03
C ARG A 431 7.68 -9.20 8.78
N GLY A 432 7.13 -9.53 9.94
CA GLY A 432 6.31 -8.66 10.78
C GLY A 432 4.82 -9.00 10.82
N ALA A 433 4.32 -9.87 9.93
CA ALA A 433 2.93 -10.33 9.94
C ALA A 433 2.57 -11.09 11.24
N ILE A 434 1.31 -10.93 11.69
CA ILE A 434 0.79 -11.67 12.84
C ILE A 434 0.29 -13.06 12.43
N ALA A 435 -0.34 -13.17 11.27
CA ALA A 435 -0.78 -14.45 10.71
C ALA A 435 -0.57 -14.49 9.20
N ILE A 436 -0.22 -15.67 8.68
CA ILE A 436 0.05 -15.90 7.26
C ILE A 436 -0.71 -17.14 6.81
N ASP A 437 -1.39 -17.07 5.67
CA ASP A 437 -2.11 -18.17 5.03
C ASP A 437 -1.77 -18.21 3.53
N GLY A 438 -1.00 -19.23 3.09
CA GLY A 438 -0.59 -19.42 1.70
C GLY A 438 -1.76 -19.83 0.80
N LYS A 439 -2.75 -20.56 1.34
CA LYS A 439 -3.92 -21.15 0.67
C LYS A 439 -3.60 -22.34 -0.21
N GLY A 440 -3.16 -22.18 -1.43
CA GLY A 440 -2.86 -23.31 -2.30
C GLY A 440 -1.85 -22.94 -3.38
N GLY A 441 -1.13 -23.95 -3.87
CA GLY A 441 0.05 -23.79 -4.71
C GLY A 441 1.32 -24.08 -3.91
N ASP A 442 2.46 -24.09 -4.56
CA ASP A 442 3.76 -24.28 -3.89
C ASP A 442 4.29 -22.91 -3.46
N ASP A 443 4.11 -22.56 -2.19
CA ASP A 443 4.36 -21.21 -1.68
C ASP A 443 5.74 -21.06 -1.02
N THR A 444 6.25 -19.84 -1.01
CA THR A 444 7.47 -19.48 -0.29
C THR A 444 7.19 -18.34 0.69
N ILE A 445 7.26 -18.64 1.99
CA ILE A 445 6.90 -17.73 3.08
C ILE A 445 8.17 -17.25 3.80
N PHE A 446 8.46 -15.96 3.77
CA PHE A 446 9.64 -15.37 4.43
C PHE A 446 9.26 -14.83 5.81
N ILE A 447 10.01 -15.23 6.86
CA ILE A 447 9.87 -14.71 8.21
C ILE A 447 11.24 -14.40 8.83
N ASN A 448 11.31 -13.43 9.74
CA ASN A 448 12.52 -13.07 10.47
C ASN A 448 12.34 -13.08 12.01
N SER A 449 11.16 -13.47 12.49
CA SER A 449 10.76 -13.42 13.88
C SER A 449 9.80 -14.58 14.19
N THR A 450 9.74 -14.99 15.45
CA THR A 450 8.78 -15.97 15.98
C THR A 450 7.53 -15.34 16.61
N ALA A 451 7.33 -14.05 16.38
CA ALA A 451 6.26 -13.25 17.01
C ALA A 451 4.88 -13.41 16.35
N PHE A 452 4.75 -14.26 15.33
CA PHE A 452 3.47 -14.55 14.67
C PHE A 452 2.52 -15.39 15.54
N SER A 453 1.23 -15.31 15.24
CA SER A 453 0.17 -16.13 15.86
C SER A 453 -0.07 -17.45 15.11
N SER A 454 0.01 -17.43 13.77
CA SER A 454 -0.15 -18.62 12.91
C SER A 454 0.57 -18.43 11.56
N ILE A 455 1.01 -19.57 11.01
CA ILE A 455 1.45 -19.70 9.61
C ILE A 455 0.82 -20.98 9.07
N ASN A 456 0.15 -20.87 7.94
CA ASN A 456 -0.39 -21.99 7.18
C ASN A 456 0.14 -21.91 5.75
N GLY A 457 0.91 -22.91 5.28
CA GLY A 457 1.32 -22.99 3.87
C GLY A 457 0.12 -23.26 2.98
N GLY A 458 -0.71 -24.22 3.34
CA GLY A 458 -1.95 -24.57 2.63
C GLY A 458 -1.84 -25.88 1.86
N ASP A 459 -2.44 -25.93 0.67
CA ASP A 459 -2.34 -27.09 -0.24
C ASP A 459 -1.12 -26.92 -1.15
N GLY A 460 -0.14 -27.80 -1.11
CA GLY A 460 1.02 -27.75 -2.00
C GLY A 460 2.31 -28.24 -1.38
N ASN A 461 3.46 -27.80 -1.91
CA ASN A 461 4.76 -28.03 -1.29
C ASN A 461 5.36 -26.70 -0.87
N ASP A 462 5.12 -26.33 0.37
CA ASP A 462 5.36 -25.00 0.87
C ASP A 462 6.73 -24.90 1.57
N THR A 463 7.36 -23.74 1.39
CA THR A 463 8.68 -23.45 1.96
C THR A 463 8.62 -22.29 2.93
N LEU A 464 8.97 -22.52 4.18
CA LEU A 464 9.19 -21.49 5.18
C LEU A 464 10.65 -21.07 5.16
N VAL A 465 10.93 -19.82 4.84
CA VAL A 465 12.27 -19.23 4.80
C VAL A 465 12.53 -18.45 6.10
N TRP A 466 13.51 -18.90 6.88
CA TRP A 466 14.00 -18.17 8.04
C TRP A 466 15.05 -17.14 7.63
N ASP A 467 14.64 -15.89 7.42
CA ASP A 467 15.49 -14.78 6.99
C ASP A 467 15.90 -13.90 8.19
N SER A 468 16.70 -14.47 9.09
CA SER A 468 17.19 -13.82 10.31
C SER A 468 18.59 -14.29 10.62
N ASN A 469 19.42 -13.42 11.20
CA ASN A 469 20.75 -13.81 11.71
C ASN A 469 20.70 -14.57 13.05
N ASN A 470 19.51 -14.84 13.59
CA ASN A 470 19.31 -15.54 14.84
C ASN A 470 19.07 -17.04 14.60
N ASN A 471 19.33 -17.86 15.61
CA ASN A 471 18.93 -19.27 15.59
C ASN A 471 17.40 -19.42 15.56
N PHE A 472 16.91 -20.50 14.98
CA PHE A 472 15.51 -20.81 14.91
C PHE A 472 15.14 -21.99 15.83
N GLU A 473 14.44 -21.70 16.92
CA GLU A 473 13.94 -22.69 17.88
C GLU A 473 12.52 -23.11 17.48
N LEU A 474 12.40 -24.13 16.62
CA LEU A 474 11.11 -24.53 16.03
C LEU A 474 10.09 -24.94 17.09
N GLY A 475 10.53 -25.64 18.15
CA GLY A 475 9.65 -26.09 19.24
C GLY A 475 8.93 -24.97 19.99
N SER A 476 9.37 -23.73 19.84
CA SER A 476 8.68 -22.57 20.44
C SER A 476 7.44 -22.14 19.65
N VAL A 477 7.32 -22.55 18.38
CA VAL A 477 6.29 -22.08 17.44
C VAL A 477 5.68 -23.19 16.58
N SER A 478 6.11 -24.44 16.66
CA SER A 478 5.64 -25.55 15.82
C SER A 478 4.11 -25.73 15.86
N SER A 479 3.46 -25.47 17.01
CA SER A 479 2.00 -25.51 17.16
C SER A 479 1.25 -24.37 16.45
N LYS A 480 1.97 -23.42 15.89
CA LYS A 480 1.44 -22.27 15.15
C LYS A 480 1.71 -22.37 13.64
N ILE A 481 2.38 -23.43 13.20
CA ILE A 481 2.78 -23.65 11.82
C ILE A 481 2.12 -24.92 11.31
N SER A 482 1.51 -24.85 10.13
CA SER A 482 0.88 -25.98 9.42
C SER A 482 1.13 -25.86 7.91
N GLY A 483 0.99 -26.97 7.16
CA GLY A 483 1.12 -26.98 5.71
C GLY A 483 2.50 -26.52 5.21
N ILE A 484 3.58 -26.90 5.90
CA ILE A 484 4.96 -26.57 5.50
C ILE A 484 5.78 -27.86 5.36
N GLU A 485 6.28 -28.14 4.18
CA GLU A 485 7.08 -29.32 3.83
C GLU A 485 8.58 -29.03 3.83
N THR A 486 8.97 -27.74 3.67
CA THR A 486 10.38 -27.36 3.64
C THR A 486 10.64 -26.17 4.56
N ILE A 487 11.71 -26.25 5.37
CA ILE A 487 12.29 -25.08 6.05
C ILE A 487 13.62 -24.77 5.38
N HIS A 488 13.77 -23.51 4.90
CA HIS A 488 15.01 -22.99 4.36
C HIS A 488 15.62 -21.97 5.31
N MET A 489 16.86 -22.21 5.74
CA MET A 489 17.64 -21.22 6.49
C MET A 489 18.27 -20.27 5.48
N GLY A 490 17.57 -19.12 5.26
CA GLY A 490 17.90 -18.17 4.20
C GLY A 490 18.67 -16.98 4.74
N ASN A 491 19.88 -16.82 4.36
CA ASN A 491 20.80 -15.69 4.34
C ASN A 491 22.24 -16.27 4.36
N ASN A 492 23.27 -15.44 4.18
CA ASN A 492 24.66 -15.90 4.14
C ASN A 492 25.33 -15.88 5.55
N ALA A 493 24.59 -16.22 6.60
CA ALA A 493 25.10 -16.28 7.98
C ALA A 493 24.90 -17.69 8.55
N ALA A 494 25.90 -18.22 9.28
CA ALA A 494 25.77 -19.52 9.94
C ALA A 494 24.68 -19.47 11.03
N GLN A 495 23.64 -20.24 10.88
CA GLN A 495 22.49 -20.33 11.79
C GLN A 495 22.34 -21.73 12.38
N THR A 496 21.53 -21.85 13.43
CA THR A 496 21.15 -23.14 13.99
C THR A 496 19.64 -23.28 14.03
N LEU A 497 19.10 -24.30 13.36
CA LEU A 497 17.73 -24.77 13.53
C LEU A 497 17.71 -25.85 14.61
N VAL A 498 16.91 -25.66 15.65
CA VAL A 498 16.66 -26.67 16.68
C VAL A 498 15.30 -27.30 16.42
N ILE A 499 15.26 -28.63 16.23
CA ILE A 499 14.06 -29.36 15.84
C ILE A 499 13.95 -30.71 16.56
N SER A 500 12.71 -31.13 16.89
CA SER A 500 12.36 -32.43 17.44
C SER A 500 11.32 -33.15 16.57
N ALA A 501 11.14 -34.45 16.79
CA ALA A 501 10.09 -35.22 16.12
C ALA A 501 8.67 -34.73 16.47
N SER A 502 8.47 -34.20 17.67
CA SER A 502 7.18 -33.62 18.07
C SER A 502 6.84 -32.36 17.32
N ASP A 503 7.85 -31.57 16.88
CA ASP A 503 7.62 -30.38 16.09
C ASP A 503 7.10 -30.72 14.69
N ILE A 504 7.67 -31.74 14.05
CA ILE A 504 7.23 -32.24 12.76
C ILE A 504 5.79 -32.74 12.83
N LEU A 505 5.47 -33.55 13.86
CA LEU A 505 4.11 -34.06 14.06
C LEU A 505 3.10 -32.97 14.39
N GLU A 506 3.52 -31.91 15.07
CA GLU A 506 2.65 -30.78 15.39
C GLU A 506 2.29 -30.00 14.14
N MET A 507 3.27 -29.75 13.27
CA MET A 507 3.08 -29.03 12.00
C MET A 507 2.26 -29.83 10.98
N ALA A 508 2.34 -31.17 11.02
CA ALA A 508 1.69 -32.06 10.07
C ALA A 508 0.26 -32.50 10.50
N LYS A 509 -0.28 -31.99 11.60
CA LYS A 509 -1.57 -32.45 12.16
C LYS A 509 -2.77 -32.34 11.22
N ASP A 510 -2.75 -31.42 10.30
CA ASP A 510 -3.90 -31.10 9.46
C ASP A 510 -3.79 -31.64 8.02
N ASN A 511 -2.65 -32.20 7.61
CA ASN A 511 -2.38 -32.57 6.20
C ASN A 511 -2.99 -33.93 5.77
N GLY A 512 -3.49 -34.76 6.71
CA GLY A 512 -4.10 -36.06 6.39
C GLY A 512 -3.17 -37.08 5.74
N GLU A 513 -1.87 -36.82 5.68
CA GLU A 513 -0.87 -37.67 5.07
C GLU A 513 -0.46 -38.83 5.93
N SER A 514 -0.08 -39.95 5.32
CA SER A 514 0.37 -41.16 6.00
C SER A 514 1.86 -41.16 6.39
N GLU A 515 2.64 -40.25 5.84
CA GLU A 515 4.06 -40.01 6.14
C GLU A 515 4.26 -38.50 6.41
N HIS A 516 5.04 -38.17 7.42
CA HIS A 516 5.33 -36.81 7.83
C HIS A 516 6.79 -36.52 7.54
N VAL A 517 7.07 -35.88 6.39
CA VAL A 517 8.40 -35.60 5.93
C VAL A 517 8.65 -34.09 5.99
N LEU A 518 9.68 -33.65 6.72
CA LEU A 518 10.13 -32.28 6.71
C LEU A 518 11.52 -32.19 6.08
N LYS A 519 11.66 -31.32 5.08
CA LYS A 519 12.94 -31.04 4.41
C LYS A 519 13.59 -29.82 5.01
N ILE A 520 14.92 -29.86 5.21
CA ILE A 520 15.70 -28.74 5.69
C ILE A 520 16.77 -28.41 4.66
N THR A 521 16.81 -27.16 4.21
CA THR A 521 17.84 -26.62 3.32
C THR A 521 18.51 -25.40 3.94
N GLY A 522 19.66 -24.98 3.44
CA GLY A 522 20.40 -23.83 3.97
C GLY A 522 21.82 -23.71 3.40
N ASP A 523 22.64 -22.91 4.04
CA ASP A 523 24.04 -22.65 3.65
C ASP A 523 24.93 -23.86 3.99
N ASP A 524 25.51 -24.49 2.96
CA ASP A 524 26.33 -25.71 3.10
C ASP A 524 27.86 -25.43 3.21
N GLY A 525 28.24 -24.15 3.23
CA GLY A 525 29.62 -23.71 3.36
C GLY A 525 30.41 -23.69 2.05
N ASP A 526 29.72 -23.65 0.91
CA ASP A 526 30.34 -23.49 -0.40
C ASP A 526 30.83 -22.04 -0.66
N SER A 527 31.41 -21.79 -1.83
CA SER A 527 31.95 -20.47 -2.18
C SER A 527 30.87 -19.41 -2.40
N ASN A 528 29.61 -19.79 -2.58
CA ASN A 528 28.49 -18.87 -2.79
C ASN A 528 27.96 -18.34 -1.46
N THR A 529 28.19 -19.07 -0.35
CA THR A 529 27.70 -18.73 1.00
C THR A 529 28.79 -18.07 1.88
N ASN A 530 29.84 -17.52 1.28
CA ASN A 530 31.01 -16.96 2.01
C ASN A 530 31.64 -17.93 3.04
N GLY A 531 31.43 -19.25 2.86
CA GLY A 531 31.89 -20.28 3.78
C GLY A 531 31.05 -20.42 5.06
N ALA A 532 29.91 -19.71 5.14
CA ALA A 532 28.93 -19.94 6.21
C ALA A 532 28.36 -21.36 6.08
N ARG A 533 28.05 -21.98 7.19
CA ARG A 533 27.43 -23.31 7.22
C ARG A 533 26.41 -23.38 8.31
N ASP A 534 25.21 -23.70 7.95
CA ASP A 534 24.11 -23.86 8.87
C ASP A 534 24.17 -25.19 9.62
N THR A 535 23.52 -25.20 10.78
CA THR A 535 23.50 -26.34 11.68
C THR A 535 22.06 -26.75 11.97
N VAL A 536 21.78 -28.04 11.87
CA VAL A 536 20.50 -28.64 12.32
C VAL A 536 20.78 -29.42 13.61
N SER A 537 20.18 -28.97 14.70
CA SER A 537 20.32 -29.59 16.01
C SER A 537 19.14 -30.53 16.27
N ILE A 538 19.45 -31.85 16.36
CA ILE A 538 18.47 -32.90 16.59
C ILE A 538 18.92 -33.78 17.77
N ASN A 539 17.96 -34.45 18.44
CA ASN A 539 18.31 -35.51 19.40
C ASN A 539 18.67 -36.80 18.68
N LYS A 540 19.92 -36.99 18.32
CA LYS A 540 20.41 -38.16 17.57
C LYS A 540 20.07 -39.53 18.19
N SER A 541 19.71 -39.60 19.47
CA SER A 541 19.33 -40.86 20.10
C SER A 541 17.97 -41.42 19.65
N VAL A 542 17.12 -40.57 19.11
CA VAL A 542 15.78 -40.93 18.63
C VAL A 542 15.68 -40.98 17.10
N TRP A 543 16.77 -40.69 16.38
CA TRP A 543 16.83 -40.71 14.94
C TRP A 543 17.83 -41.75 14.42
N THR A 544 17.44 -42.52 13.38
CA THR A 544 18.34 -43.42 12.66
C THR A 544 18.62 -42.86 11.26
N ALA A 545 19.88 -42.66 10.94
CA ALA A 545 20.30 -42.28 9.57
C ALA A 545 19.97 -43.40 8.58
N SER A 546 19.35 -43.07 7.48
CA SER A 546 19.02 -43.94 6.34
C SER A 546 19.92 -43.61 5.14
N SER A 547 19.54 -44.08 3.93
CA SER A 547 20.22 -43.72 2.67
C SER A 547 19.94 -42.29 2.30
N SER A 548 20.92 -41.60 1.68
CA SER A 548 20.68 -40.29 1.11
C SER A 548 19.75 -40.37 -0.09
N GLU A 549 18.93 -39.36 -0.28
CA GLU A 549 17.99 -39.20 -1.41
C GLU A 549 18.28 -37.90 -2.18
N THR A 550 18.00 -37.88 -3.49
CA THR A 550 18.19 -36.67 -4.31
C THR A 550 16.87 -36.30 -4.96
N GLU A 551 16.39 -35.09 -4.67
CA GLU A 551 15.17 -34.51 -5.24
C GLU A 551 15.49 -33.13 -5.82
N ASN A 552 14.99 -32.83 -7.00
CA ASN A 552 15.17 -31.53 -7.70
C ASN A 552 16.62 -31.01 -7.73
N GLY A 553 17.61 -31.95 -7.76
CA GLY A 553 19.04 -31.61 -7.78
C GLY A 553 19.67 -31.37 -6.40
N VAL A 554 18.90 -31.39 -5.32
CA VAL A 554 19.37 -31.30 -3.94
C VAL A 554 19.52 -32.72 -3.39
N THR A 555 20.66 -33.03 -2.79
CA THR A 555 20.89 -34.30 -2.09
C THR A 555 20.62 -34.09 -0.60
N TYR A 556 19.85 -34.99 0.00
CA TYR A 556 19.47 -34.98 1.41
C TYR A 556 20.04 -36.20 2.14
N ASP A 557 20.49 -36.00 3.36
CA ASP A 557 20.74 -37.06 4.33
C ASP A 557 19.43 -37.32 5.09
N VAL A 558 18.92 -38.55 4.98
CA VAL A 558 17.61 -38.93 5.52
C VAL A 558 17.73 -39.54 6.90
N TYR A 559 16.92 -39.04 7.83
CA TYR A 559 16.79 -39.53 9.20
C TYR A 559 15.36 -39.98 9.43
N VAL A 560 15.20 -41.21 9.97
CA VAL A 560 13.91 -41.80 10.30
C VAL A 560 13.77 -41.88 11.81
N HIS A 561 12.62 -41.49 12.34
CA HIS A 561 12.38 -41.59 13.80
C HIS A 561 12.30 -43.03 14.27
N ASN A 562 12.95 -43.38 15.40
CA ASN A 562 13.12 -44.75 15.83
C ASN A 562 11.80 -45.43 16.25
N ASP A 563 10.89 -44.66 16.83
CA ASP A 563 9.61 -45.17 17.35
C ASP A 563 8.46 -44.98 16.36
N ASP A 564 8.63 -44.22 15.30
CA ASP A 564 7.63 -43.95 14.29
C ASP A 564 8.26 -43.72 12.91
N ALA A 565 8.28 -44.78 12.10
CA ALA A 565 8.91 -44.75 10.77
C ALA A 565 8.17 -43.86 9.74
N THR A 566 7.00 -43.33 10.06
CA THR A 566 6.28 -42.39 9.23
C THR A 566 6.82 -40.96 9.39
N VAL A 567 7.59 -40.67 10.45
CA VAL A 567 8.22 -39.38 10.71
C VAL A 567 9.65 -39.38 10.15
N LYS A 568 9.90 -38.53 9.18
CA LYS A 568 11.19 -38.41 8.48
C LYS A 568 11.69 -37.00 8.48
N LEU A 569 13.00 -36.82 8.56
CA LEU A 569 13.70 -35.57 8.41
C LEU A 569 14.72 -35.72 7.29
N MET A 570 14.64 -34.87 6.28
CA MET A 570 15.54 -34.83 5.14
C MET A 570 16.39 -33.56 5.22
N ILE A 571 17.67 -33.69 5.55
CA ILE A 571 18.58 -32.55 5.75
C ILE A 571 19.49 -32.45 4.55
N GLN A 572 19.58 -31.28 3.92
CA GLN A 572 20.48 -31.04 2.77
C GLN A 572 21.91 -31.49 3.10
N HIS A 573 22.48 -32.30 2.22
CA HIS A 573 23.84 -32.79 2.38
C HIS A 573 24.83 -31.61 2.39
N GLY A 574 25.70 -31.57 3.39
CA GLY A 574 26.64 -30.46 3.61
C GLY A 574 26.30 -29.59 4.82
N LEU A 575 25.06 -29.54 5.31
CA LEU A 575 24.74 -28.88 6.57
C LEU A 575 25.38 -29.62 7.76
N ASN A 576 25.63 -28.88 8.85
CA ASN A 576 26.07 -29.52 10.09
C ASN A 576 24.87 -30.15 10.80
N VAL A 577 25.00 -31.42 11.19
CA VAL A 577 23.97 -32.07 12.05
C VAL A 577 24.60 -32.38 13.41
N VAL A 578 24.05 -31.80 14.49
CA VAL A 578 24.58 -31.93 15.86
C VAL A 578 23.58 -32.61 16.80
#